data_3a3166bbbfdf7f14f5a295504da0fb0e
#
_entry.id   3a3166bbbfdf7f14f5a295504da0fb0e
#
_cell.length_a   1.000
_cell.length_b   1.000
_cell.length_c   1.000
_cell.angle_alpha   90.00
_cell.angle_beta   90.00
_cell.angle_gamma   90.00
#
_symmetry.space_group_name_H-M   'P 1'
#
loop_
_entity.id
_entity.type
_entity.pdbx_description
1 polymer ?
#
loop_
_entity_poly.entity_id
_entity_poly.type
_entity_poly.pdbx_seq_one_letter_code
_entity_poly.pdbx_strand_id
1 'polypeptide(L)'
;MSRLGRIIVEAVAHTYGRDEVLRRLSHPFWFQSFGAVMGMDWHSSGITTSVMGALKRGLEPVRWELGIHVCGGRGRHSRKTPDELKALGDRLGIDGAQLTRHSRLVAKVDSAAVHDGFQIYLHSFVVTDDGNWTVVQQGMSPERKLARRYHWLSEGLDSFVDDPHAAIAGMPHETNIINLADHRAKQSRDAQVELVNAGPDAVLPHLHMPLHHDVRSGNVVMSRLRGALTAAANRCPVDFTELLLTRGVGQRTVEALALVAEVIHGAPNRFTDPARFSYAHGGKDGHPFPVPLKVYDKTISVLRGAVDAAKLGNDDKLAAIKRLDREARRMERVAQTGISFDELIRRERKRSADYGGRTVFGWAKNSMSASAERKAPAKNQESAQLSLWSDAVVR
;
A
#
# COMPACT_ATOMS: atom_id res chain seq x y z
N MET A 1 7.31 -21.38 -7.59
CA MET A 1 6.45 -20.36 -6.96
C MET A 1 4.97 -20.73 -7.00
N SER A 2 4.31 -20.82 -8.17
CA SER A 2 2.83 -21.02 -8.23
C SER A 2 2.35 -22.28 -7.51
N ARG A 3 3.02 -23.43 -7.70
CA ARG A 3 2.70 -24.68 -6.99
C ARG A 3 2.89 -24.55 -5.48
N LEU A 4 4.02 -23.99 -5.02
CA LEU A 4 4.30 -23.86 -3.59
C LEU A 4 3.35 -22.82 -2.94
N GLY A 5 3.12 -21.69 -3.59
CA GLY A 5 2.16 -20.68 -3.11
C GLY A 5 0.75 -21.23 -2.96
N ARG A 6 0.26 -22.01 -3.96
CA ARG A 6 -1.01 -22.70 -3.89
C ARG A 6 -1.09 -23.60 -2.66
N ILE A 7 -0.14 -24.50 -2.50
CA ILE A 7 -0.17 -25.52 -1.44
C ILE A 7 -0.11 -24.88 -0.04
N ILE A 8 0.64 -23.78 0.13
CA ILE A 8 0.65 -23.03 1.40
C ILE A 8 -0.71 -22.38 1.66
N VAL A 9 -1.34 -21.80 0.63
CA VAL A 9 -2.68 -21.20 0.76
C VAL A 9 -3.74 -22.27 1.06
N GLU A 10 -3.70 -23.42 0.35
CA GLU A 10 -4.57 -24.58 0.65
C GLU A 10 -4.42 -25.03 2.11
N ALA A 11 -3.19 -25.19 2.58
CA ALA A 11 -2.93 -25.61 3.96
C ALA A 11 -3.45 -24.59 4.99
N VAL A 12 -3.26 -23.29 4.74
CA VAL A 12 -3.79 -22.23 5.62
C VAL A 12 -5.31 -22.22 5.59
N ALA A 13 -5.93 -22.30 4.41
CA ALA A 13 -7.38 -22.30 4.26
C ALA A 13 -8.03 -23.52 4.95
N HIS A 14 -7.45 -24.71 4.81
CA HIS A 14 -7.94 -25.93 5.47
C HIS A 14 -7.76 -25.90 6.99
N THR A 15 -6.67 -25.30 7.48
CA THR A 15 -6.38 -25.32 8.94
C THR A 15 -7.07 -24.18 9.69
N TYR A 16 -7.19 -23.00 9.06
CA TYR A 16 -7.62 -21.78 9.74
C TYR A 16 -8.80 -21.08 9.07
N GLY A 17 -9.26 -21.57 7.92
CA GLY A 17 -10.33 -20.97 7.13
C GLY A 17 -9.85 -19.98 6.07
N ARG A 18 -10.75 -19.66 5.15
CA ARG A 18 -10.49 -18.77 3.99
C ARG A 18 -10.18 -17.33 4.41
N ASP A 19 -10.90 -16.83 5.41
CA ASP A 19 -10.72 -15.47 5.91
C ASP A 19 -9.33 -15.26 6.52
N GLU A 20 -8.77 -16.31 7.14
CA GLU A 20 -7.40 -16.22 7.65
C GLU A 20 -6.37 -16.07 6.51
N VAL A 21 -6.62 -16.62 5.32
CA VAL A 21 -5.79 -16.33 4.14
C VAL A 21 -5.85 -14.85 3.79
N LEU A 22 -7.03 -14.24 3.82
CA LEU A 22 -7.21 -12.80 3.55
C LEU A 22 -6.46 -11.95 4.58
N ARG A 23 -6.63 -12.23 5.89
CA ARG A 23 -5.94 -11.54 6.99
C ARG A 23 -4.41 -11.63 6.84
N ARG A 24 -3.89 -12.79 6.44
CA ARG A 24 -2.45 -12.98 6.25
C ARG A 24 -1.93 -12.24 5.03
N LEU A 25 -2.64 -12.25 3.92
CA LEU A 25 -2.26 -11.50 2.73
C LEU A 25 -2.32 -9.98 2.97
N SER A 26 -3.21 -9.50 3.84
CA SER A 26 -3.27 -8.10 4.25
C SER A 26 -2.17 -7.70 5.24
N HIS A 27 -1.51 -8.66 5.88
CA HIS A 27 -0.44 -8.40 6.84
C HIS A 27 0.92 -8.31 6.13
N PRO A 28 1.58 -7.15 6.09
CA PRO A 28 2.75 -6.94 5.24
C PRO A 28 3.95 -7.81 5.61
N PHE A 29 4.14 -8.11 6.89
CA PHE A 29 5.20 -9.00 7.34
C PHE A 29 4.96 -10.45 6.89
N TRP A 30 3.75 -10.96 7.07
CA TRP A 30 3.41 -12.32 6.61
C TRP A 30 3.57 -12.43 5.09
N PHE A 31 3.08 -11.43 4.36
CA PHE A 31 3.22 -11.36 2.90
C PHE A 31 4.69 -11.41 2.46
N GLN A 32 5.56 -10.68 3.14
CA GLN A 32 6.98 -10.65 2.85
C GLN A 32 7.64 -12.02 3.13
N SER A 33 7.34 -12.62 4.30
CA SER A 33 7.82 -13.95 4.68
C SER A 33 7.34 -15.04 3.71
N PHE A 34 6.09 -14.97 3.31
CA PHE A 34 5.49 -15.86 2.33
C PHE A 34 6.21 -15.79 0.98
N GLY A 35 6.49 -14.58 0.50
CA GLY A 35 7.28 -14.38 -0.72
C GLY A 35 8.69 -14.96 -0.62
N ALA A 36 9.36 -14.80 0.52
CA ALA A 36 10.69 -15.35 0.75
C ALA A 36 10.67 -16.89 0.76
N VAL A 37 9.67 -17.51 1.40
CA VAL A 37 9.48 -18.98 1.36
C VAL A 37 9.24 -19.46 -0.07
N MET A 38 8.50 -18.69 -0.88
CA MET A 38 8.28 -19.00 -2.29
C MET A 38 9.54 -18.84 -3.16
N GLY A 39 10.63 -18.31 -2.62
CA GLY A 39 11.94 -18.19 -3.27
C GLY A 39 12.27 -16.79 -3.79
N MET A 40 11.51 -15.75 -3.36
CA MET A 40 11.86 -14.37 -3.66
C MET A 40 12.92 -13.85 -2.70
N ASP A 41 13.76 -12.92 -3.19
CA ASP A 41 14.62 -12.14 -2.32
C ASP A 41 13.76 -11.22 -1.43
N TRP A 42 14.08 -11.24 -0.14
CA TRP A 42 13.37 -10.45 0.88
C TRP A 42 13.35 -8.94 0.57
N HIS A 43 14.41 -8.42 -0.03
CA HIS A 43 14.57 -7.00 -0.35
C HIS A 43 14.07 -6.60 -1.74
N SER A 44 13.55 -7.56 -2.51
CA SER A 44 13.11 -7.28 -3.87
C SER A 44 11.77 -6.55 -3.89
N SER A 45 11.72 -5.38 -4.51
CA SER A 45 10.45 -4.70 -4.84
C SER A 45 9.56 -5.53 -5.77
N GLY A 46 10.14 -6.50 -6.48
CA GLY A 46 9.43 -7.44 -7.35
C GLY A 46 8.61 -8.50 -6.61
N ILE A 47 8.76 -8.64 -5.28
CA ILE A 47 8.09 -9.67 -4.49
C ILE A 47 6.56 -9.61 -4.66
N THR A 48 5.97 -8.43 -4.61
CA THR A 48 4.51 -8.26 -4.74
C THR A 48 4.00 -8.77 -6.08
N THR A 49 4.64 -8.36 -7.17
CA THR A 49 4.27 -8.79 -8.54
C THR A 49 4.41 -10.29 -8.70
N SER A 50 5.51 -10.85 -8.20
CA SER A 50 5.81 -12.28 -8.35
C SER A 50 4.89 -13.15 -7.51
N VAL A 51 4.63 -12.76 -6.25
CA VAL A 51 3.73 -13.49 -5.33
C VAL A 51 2.30 -13.46 -5.84
N MET A 52 1.74 -12.27 -6.13
CA MET A 52 0.36 -12.16 -6.59
C MET A 52 0.13 -12.83 -7.96
N GLY A 53 1.10 -12.70 -8.87
CA GLY A 53 1.05 -13.40 -10.15
C GLY A 53 1.18 -14.92 -10.01
N ALA A 54 1.98 -15.40 -9.08
CA ALA A 54 2.11 -16.82 -8.76
C ALA A 54 0.83 -17.38 -8.13
N LEU A 55 0.21 -16.64 -7.20
CA LEU A 55 -1.06 -17.01 -6.58
C LEU A 55 -2.19 -17.07 -7.61
N LYS A 56 -2.35 -16.05 -8.47
CA LYS A 56 -3.38 -16.06 -9.51
C LYS A 56 -3.28 -17.32 -10.38
N ARG A 57 -2.08 -17.66 -10.84
CA ARG A 57 -1.87 -18.88 -11.65
C ARG A 57 -1.99 -20.16 -10.84
N GLY A 58 -1.50 -20.17 -9.62
CA GLY A 58 -1.48 -21.36 -8.77
C GLY A 58 -2.85 -21.78 -8.27
N LEU A 59 -3.69 -20.81 -7.91
CA LEU A 59 -5.04 -21.07 -7.38
C LEU A 59 -6.07 -21.32 -8.47
N GLU A 60 -5.83 -20.88 -9.72
CA GLU A 60 -6.80 -21.02 -10.81
C GLU A 60 -7.42 -22.43 -10.96
N PRO A 61 -6.63 -23.54 -10.89
CA PRO A 61 -7.19 -24.89 -11.03
C PRO A 61 -8.07 -25.33 -9.86
N VAL A 62 -7.89 -24.75 -8.67
CA VAL A 62 -8.55 -25.18 -7.40
C VAL A 62 -9.46 -24.11 -6.82
N ARG A 63 -9.58 -22.96 -7.47
CA ARG A 63 -10.26 -21.78 -6.91
C ARG A 63 -11.72 -22.05 -6.49
N TRP A 64 -12.41 -22.91 -7.25
CA TRP A 64 -13.81 -23.26 -6.96
C TRP A 64 -13.96 -24.21 -5.79
N GLU A 65 -13.02 -25.13 -5.61
CA GLU A 65 -12.99 -26.04 -4.47
C GLU A 65 -12.54 -25.30 -3.20
N LEU A 66 -11.52 -24.44 -3.35
CA LEU A 66 -10.96 -23.68 -2.25
C LEU A 66 -11.84 -22.49 -1.83
N GLY A 67 -12.67 -21.98 -2.74
CA GLY A 67 -13.49 -20.79 -2.52
C GLY A 67 -12.67 -19.51 -2.36
N ILE A 68 -11.52 -19.40 -3.06
CA ILE A 68 -10.64 -18.22 -3.04
C ILE A 68 -10.27 -17.86 -4.48
N HIS A 69 -10.56 -16.63 -4.88
CA HIS A 69 -10.40 -16.13 -6.23
C HIS A 69 -9.45 -14.94 -6.25
N VAL A 70 -8.51 -14.91 -7.21
CA VAL A 70 -7.56 -13.82 -7.39
C VAL A 70 -7.85 -13.07 -8.69
N CYS A 71 -8.34 -11.85 -8.57
CA CYS A 71 -8.66 -10.96 -9.69
C CYS A 71 -7.59 -9.88 -9.86
N GLY A 72 -7.47 -9.33 -11.07
CA GLY A 72 -6.53 -8.26 -11.36
C GLY A 72 -5.10 -8.72 -11.61
N GLY A 73 -4.14 -7.89 -11.20
CA GLY A 73 -2.70 -8.14 -11.38
C GLY A 73 -1.94 -6.90 -11.87
N ARG A 74 -0.82 -7.09 -12.61
CA ARG A 74 0.05 -6.01 -13.07
C ARG A 74 -0.44 -5.41 -14.39
N GLY A 75 -0.28 -4.09 -14.55
CA GLY A 75 -0.46 -3.37 -15.81
C GLY A 75 -1.87 -3.51 -16.37
N ARG A 76 -2.02 -4.04 -17.58
CA ARG A 76 -3.33 -4.22 -18.22
C ARG A 76 -4.29 -5.11 -17.41
N HIS A 77 -3.77 -6.04 -16.63
CA HIS A 77 -4.59 -6.93 -15.81
C HIS A 77 -5.24 -6.19 -14.63
N SER A 78 -4.60 -5.15 -14.09
CA SER A 78 -5.20 -4.33 -13.04
C SER A 78 -6.50 -3.66 -13.49
N ARG A 79 -6.58 -3.26 -14.77
CA ARG A 79 -7.77 -2.62 -15.36
C ARG A 79 -8.93 -3.58 -15.62
N LYS A 80 -8.65 -4.89 -15.66
CA LYS A 80 -9.68 -5.93 -15.85
C LYS A 80 -10.33 -6.38 -14.55
N THR A 81 -9.79 -5.95 -13.39
CA THR A 81 -10.30 -6.35 -12.08
C THR A 81 -11.80 -6.13 -11.92
N PRO A 82 -12.38 -4.97 -12.30
CA PRO A 82 -13.83 -4.74 -12.21
C PRO A 82 -14.66 -5.76 -13.01
N ASP A 83 -14.23 -6.09 -14.23
CA ASP A 83 -14.94 -7.03 -15.08
C ASP A 83 -14.81 -8.48 -14.55
N GLU A 84 -13.61 -8.85 -14.06
CA GLU A 84 -13.38 -10.15 -13.42
C GLU A 84 -14.25 -10.32 -12.16
N LEU A 85 -14.41 -9.26 -11.34
CA LEU A 85 -15.24 -9.28 -10.13
C LEU A 85 -16.73 -9.36 -10.44
N LYS A 86 -17.19 -8.64 -11.48
CA LYS A 86 -18.57 -8.71 -11.92
C LYS A 86 -18.93 -10.13 -12.38
N ALA A 87 -18.12 -10.70 -13.28
CA ALA A 87 -18.32 -12.06 -13.77
C ALA A 87 -18.26 -13.11 -12.66
N LEU A 88 -17.40 -12.89 -11.65
CA LEU A 88 -17.33 -13.76 -10.48
C LEU A 88 -18.59 -13.64 -9.62
N GLY A 89 -19.10 -12.41 -9.40
CA GLY A 89 -20.35 -12.16 -8.67
C GLY A 89 -21.54 -12.85 -9.31
N ASP A 90 -21.66 -12.73 -10.63
CA ASP A 90 -22.72 -13.40 -11.41
C ASP A 90 -22.65 -14.93 -11.25
N ARG A 91 -21.46 -15.50 -11.13
CA ARG A 91 -21.26 -16.95 -11.00
C ARG A 91 -21.48 -17.49 -9.59
N LEU A 92 -21.09 -16.71 -8.57
CA LEU A 92 -21.20 -17.10 -7.15
C LEU A 92 -22.53 -16.69 -6.51
N GLY A 93 -23.31 -15.82 -7.16
CA GLY A 93 -24.51 -15.26 -6.55
C GLY A 93 -24.21 -14.20 -5.46
N ILE A 94 -23.04 -13.56 -5.51
CA ILE A 94 -22.66 -12.46 -4.62
C ILE A 94 -22.70 -11.12 -5.36
N ASP A 95 -22.74 -10.02 -4.64
CA ASP A 95 -22.82 -8.68 -5.25
C ASP A 95 -21.51 -8.28 -5.96
N GLY A 96 -21.36 -8.67 -7.22
CA GLY A 96 -20.25 -8.30 -8.08
C GLY A 96 -20.18 -6.81 -8.40
N ALA A 97 -21.30 -6.08 -8.32
CA ALA A 97 -21.33 -4.63 -8.50
C ALA A 97 -20.72 -3.92 -7.30
N GLN A 98 -21.04 -4.36 -6.09
CA GLN A 98 -20.43 -3.87 -4.85
C GLN A 98 -18.92 -4.16 -4.82
N LEU A 99 -18.50 -5.38 -5.14
CA LEU A 99 -17.07 -5.74 -5.23
C LEU A 99 -16.33 -4.87 -6.24
N THR A 100 -16.96 -4.60 -7.40
CA THR A 100 -16.42 -3.68 -8.43
C THR A 100 -16.28 -2.26 -7.88
N ARG A 101 -17.28 -1.77 -7.13
CA ARG A 101 -17.23 -0.46 -6.46
C ARG A 101 -16.08 -0.42 -5.46
N HIS A 102 -15.93 -1.44 -4.62
CA HIS A 102 -14.84 -1.55 -3.65
C HIS A 102 -13.46 -1.54 -4.34
N SER A 103 -13.28 -2.35 -5.38
CA SER A 103 -12.03 -2.38 -6.16
C SER A 103 -11.67 -1.00 -6.72
N ARG A 104 -12.66 -0.26 -7.25
CA ARG A 104 -12.45 1.10 -7.76
C ARG A 104 -12.13 2.10 -6.65
N LEU A 105 -12.82 2.02 -5.51
CA LEU A 105 -12.55 2.89 -4.36
C LEU A 105 -11.14 2.69 -3.83
N VAL A 106 -10.75 1.43 -3.57
CA VAL A 106 -9.39 1.10 -3.13
C VAL A 106 -8.34 1.69 -4.07
N ALA A 107 -8.52 1.49 -5.39
CA ALA A 107 -7.59 2.04 -6.39
C ALA A 107 -7.59 3.58 -6.40
N LYS A 108 -8.74 4.22 -6.22
CA LYS A 108 -8.90 5.67 -6.20
C LYS A 108 -8.31 6.31 -4.94
N VAL A 109 -8.52 5.69 -3.78
CA VAL A 109 -7.95 6.20 -2.54
C VAL A 109 -6.43 6.22 -2.63
N ASP A 110 -5.80 5.11 -3.01
CA ASP A 110 -4.33 5.04 -3.10
C ASP A 110 -3.73 5.87 -4.23
N SER A 111 -4.49 6.17 -5.29
CA SER A 111 -3.99 6.94 -6.43
C SER A 111 -4.38 8.42 -6.43
N ALA A 112 -5.41 8.82 -5.65
CA ALA A 112 -5.95 10.18 -5.72
C ALA A 112 -6.24 10.83 -4.36
N ALA A 113 -6.45 10.07 -3.28
CA ALA A 113 -6.65 10.63 -1.94
C ALA A 113 -5.35 10.67 -1.11
N VAL A 114 -4.40 9.77 -1.39
CA VAL A 114 -3.07 9.76 -0.77
C VAL A 114 -2.05 10.28 -1.77
N HIS A 115 -1.53 11.49 -1.54
CA HIS A 115 -0.59 12.17 -2.45
C HIS A 115 0.85 11.87 -2.02
N ASP A 116 1.22 10.62 -2.08
CA ASP A 116 2.54 10.13 -1.70
C ASP A 116 3.54 10.00 -2.87
N GLY A 117 3.13 10.39 -4.09
CA GLY A 117 3.98 10.38 -5.29
C GLY A 117 4.18 8.98 -5.89
N PHE A 118 3.43 7.97 -5.46
CA PHE A 118 3.49 6.62 -6.02
C PHE A 118 2.35 6.39 -7.02
N GLN A 119 2.70 5.91 -8.21
CA GLN A 119 1.75 5.56 -9.26
C GLN A 119 1.43 4.07 -9.19
N ILE A 120 0.16 3.72 -8.97
CA ILE A 120 -0.30 2.34 -8.86
C ILE A 120 -0.17 1.64 -10.23
N TYR A 121 0.57 0.54 -10.28
CA TYR A 121 0.75 -0.29 -11.48
C TYR A 121 0.33 -1.74 -11.29
N LEU A 122 0.14 -2.17 -10.03
CA LEU A 122 -0.38 -3.48 -9.67
C LEU A 122 -1.58 -3.30 -8.75
N HIS A 123 -2.67 -3.97 -9.08
CA HIS A 123 -3.87 -4.08 -8.28
C HIS A 123 -4.35 -5.53 -8.32
N SER A 124 -4.26 -6.22 -7.19
CA SER A 124 -4.70 -7.60 -7.04
C SER A 124 -5.76 -7.68 -5.95
N PHE A 125 -6.94 -8.15 -6.34
CA PHE A 125 -8.11 -8.31 -5.48
C PHE A 125 -8.31 -9.80 -5.22
N VAL A 126 -8.23 -10.23 -3.98
CA VAL A 126 -8.47 -11.61 -3.54
C VAL A 126 -9.79 -11.63 -2.81
N VAL A 127 -10.71 -12.48 -3.24
CA VAL A 127 -12.08 -12.56 -2.71
C VAL A 127 -12.45 -14.01 -2.43
N THR A 128 -13.20 -14.25 -1.36
CA THR A 128 -13.79 -15.54 -1.02
C THR A 128 -15.19 -15.68 -1.59
N ASP A 129 -15.72 -16.92 -1.63
CA ASP A 129 -17.11 -17.18 -2.04
C ASP A 129 -18.14 -16.44 -1.19
N ASP A 130 -17.77 -16.09 0.05
CA ASP A 130 -18.63 -15.35 0.99
C ASP A 130 -18.59 -13.81 0.75
N GLY A 131 -17.80 -13.35 -0.23
CA GLY A 131 -17.67 -11.92 -0.57
C GLY A 131 -16.67 -11.15 0.29
N ASN A 132 -16.00 -11.79 1.27
CA ASN A 132 -14.90 -11.17 2.00
C ASN A 132 -13.67 -11.03 1.10
N TRP A 133 -12.90 -9.95 1.27
CA TRP A 133 -11.80 -9.67 0.36
C TRP A 133 -10.59 -9.02 1.04
N THR A 134 -9.45 -9.15 0.37
CA THR A 134 -8.24 -8.37 0.61
C THR A 134 -7.67 -7.86 -0.70
N VAL A 135 -7.08 -6.66 -0.66
CA VAL A 135 -6.40 -6.09 -1.82
C VAL A 135 -4.94 -5.85 -1.49
N VAL A 136 -4.09 -6.26 -2.42
CA VAL A 136 -2.67 -5.91 -2.41
C VAL A 136 -2.38 -5.09 -3.66
N GLN A 137 -2.00 -3.83 -3.45
CA GLN A 137 -1.60 -2.92 -4.52
C GLN A 137 -0.12 -2.57 -4.39
N GLN A 138 0.47 -2.17 -5.49
CA GLN A 138 1.82 -1.60 -5.49
C GLN A 138 1.89 -0.40 -6.42
N GLY A 139 2.44 0.68 -5.87
CA GLY A 139 2.84 1.87 -6.60
C GLY A 139 4.36 1.95 -6.75
N MET A 140 4.81 2.73 -7.73
CA MET A 140 6.20 3.09 -7.92
C MET A 140 6.32 4.61 -8.06
N SER A 141 7.30 5.19 -7.40
CA SER A 141 7.69 6.58 -7.59
C SER A 141 8.86 6.62 -8.58
N PRO A 142 8.66 7.18 -9.80
CA PRO A 142 9.73 7.32 -10.78
C PRO A 142 10.88 8.22 -10.28
N GLU A 143 10.54 9.26 -9.53
CA GLU A 143 11.50 10.23 -9.01
C GLU A 143 12.38 9.63 -7.90
N ARG A 144 11.75 8.94 -6.95
CA ARG A 144 12.43 8.34 -5.79
C ARG A 144 13.01 6.96 -6.10
N LYS A 145 12.61 6.34 -7.22
CA LYS A 145 12.96 4.95 -7.59
C LYS A 145 12.61 3.94 -6.49
N LEU A 146 11.54 4.19 -5.75
CA LEU A 146 11.05 3.39 -4.65
C LEU A 146 9.70 2.76 -5.01
N ALA A 147 9.42 1.61 -4.43
CA ALA A 147 8.12 0.97 -4.50
C ALA A 147 7.42 1.04 -3.14
N ARG A 148 6.08 1.16 -3.17
CA ARG A 148 5.22 1.19 -1.99
C ARG A 148 4.10 0.18 -2.18
N ARG A 149 3.81 -0.60 -1.15
CA ARG A 149 2.75 -1.61 -1.16
C ARG A 149 1.64 -1.21 -0.21
N TYR A 150 0.41 -1.26 -0.69
CA TYR A 150 -0.80 -0.95 0.07
C TYR A 150 -1.57 -2.24 0.31
N HIS A 151 -1.97 -2.46 1.54
CA HIS A 151 -2.73 -3.61 1.98
C HIS A 151 -4.08 -3.16 2.50
N TRP A 152 -5.13 -3.83 2.01
CA TRP A 152 -6.50 -3.60 2.41
C TRP A 152 -7.15 -4.90 2.84
N LEU A 153 -8.08 -4.83 3.77
CA LEU A 153 -8.86 -5.97 4.24
C LEU A 153 -10.32 -5.53 4.45
N SER A 154 -11.28 -6.32 3.97
CA SER A 154 -12.71 -6.02 4.13
C SER A 154 -13.19 -6.18 5.58
N GLU A 155 -12.58 -7.08 6.33
CA GLU A 155 -12.90 -7.29 7.75
C GLU A 155 -12.55 -6.06 8.58
N GLY A 156 -13.55 -5.49 9.26
CA GLY A 156 -13.36 -4.29 10.07
C GLY A 156 -13.17 -3.00 9.27
N LEU A 157 -13.49 -2.99 7.97
CA LEU A 157 -13.45 -1.80 7.14
C LEU A 157 -14.77 -1.02 7.24
N ASP A 158 -14.80 -0.02 8.10
CA ASP A 158 -15.98 0.85 8.31
C ASP A 158 -16.05 1.98 7.28
N SER A 159 -14.90 2.46 6.81
CA SER A 159 -14.78 3.57 5.86
C SER A 159 -13.66 3.34 4.87
N PHE A 160 -13.82 3.80 3.62
CA PHE A 160 -12.75 3.79 2.62
C PHE A 160 -11.81 5.00 2.71
N VAL A 161 -12.12 5.97 3.57
CA VAL A 161 -11.40 7.25 3.63
C VAL A 161 -11.06 7.73 5.06
N ASP A 162 -11.28 6.88 6.06
CA ASP A 162 -10.93 7.14 7.45
C ASP A 162 -9.98 6.05 7.95
N ASP A 163 -8.67 6.24 7.73
CA ASP A 163 -7.59 5.30 8.05
C ASP A 163 -7.83 3.85 7.54
N PRO A 164 -8.21 3.68 6.27
CA PRO A 164 -8.80 2.43 5.79
C PRO A 164 -7.80 1.28 5.57
N HIS A 165 -6.51 1.57 5.54
CA HIS A 165 -5.50 0.60 5.16
C HIS A 165 -5.20 -0.36 6.32
N ALA A 166 -5.22 -1.66 6.05
CA ALA A 166 -4.65 -2.66 6.96
C ALA A 166 -3.16 -2.36 7.19
N ALA A 167 -2.42 -1.95 6.14
CA ALA A 167 -1.07 -1.43 6.25
C ALA A 167 -0.62 -0.76 4.93
N ILE A 168 0.34 0.16 5.05
CA ILE A 168 1.12 0.69 3.92
C ILE A 168 2.59 0.40 4.20
N ALA A 169 3.21 -0.42 3.34
CA ALA A 169 4.62 -0.82 3.47
C ALA A 169 5.49 -0.08 2.45
N GLY A 170 6.48 0.63 2.94
CA GLY A 170 7.42 1.42 2.14
C GLY A 170 8.04 2.54 2.94
N MET A 171 8.96 3.26 2.32
CA MET A 171 9.63 4.39 2.94
C MET A 171 8.67 5.57 3.06
N PRO A 172 8.43 6.10 4.27
CA PRO A 172 7.58 7.27 4.44
C PRO A 172 8.25 8.53 3.87
N HIS A 173 7.46 9.55 3.60
CA HIS A 173 7.97 10.89 3.36
C HIS A 173 8.54 11.51 4.63
N GLU A 174 9.57 12.33 4.50
CA GLU A 174 10.15 13.09 5.62
C GLU A 174 9.22 14.21 6.10
N THR A 175 8.41 14.75 5.19
CA THR A 175 7.44 15.82 5.44
C THR A 175 6.02 15.29 5.38
N ASN A 176 5.06 16.07 5.91
CA ASN A 176 3.65 15.78 5.75
C ASN A 176 3.27 15.79 4.26
N ILE A 177 2.37 14.89 3.91
CA ILE A 177 1.78 14.76 2.56
C ILE A 177 0.31 15.17 2.62
N ILE A 178 -0.29 15.52 1.48
CA ILE A 178 -1.75 15.57 1.38
C ILE A 178 -2.25 14.14 1.54
N ASN A 179 -2.98 13.89 2.62
CA ASN A 179 -3.52 12.56 2.94
C ASN A 179 -5.00 12.68 3.30
N LEU A 180 -5.84 12.55 2.32
CA LEU A 180 -7.28 12.61 2.48
C LEU A 180 -7.89 11.28 2.94
N ALA A 181 -7.07 10.24 3.12
CA ALA A 181 -7.45 8.99 3.77
C ALA A 181 -7.18 8.98 5.28
N ASP A 182 -6.62 10.06 5.85
CA ASP A 182 -6.49 10.26 7.29
C ASP A 182 -7.85 10.70 7.86
N HIS A 183 -8.28 10.13 9.00
CA HIS A 183 -9.55 10.49 9.64
C HIS A 183 -9.65 11.98 9.95
N ARG A 184 -8.52 12.65 10.26
CA ARG A 184 -8.45 14.10 10.54
C ARG A 184 -8.75 14.97 9.31
N ALA A 185 -8.68 14.39 8.10
CA ALA A 185 -9.01 15.10 6.86
C ALA A 185 -10.51 15.24 6.60
N LYS A 186 -11.39 14.81 7.52
CA LYS A 186 -12.84 14.84 7.32
C LYS A 186 -13.34 16.22 6.89
N GLN A 187 -12.93 17.28 7.56
CA GLN A 187 -13.32 18.66 7.20
C GLN A 187 -12.90 19.01 5.76
N SER A 188 -11.70 18.59 5.33
CA SER A 188 -11.23 18.83 3.96
C SER A 188 -12.06 18.03 2.94
N ARG A 189 -12.42 16.79 3.24
CA ARG A 189 -13.28 15.98 2.36
C ARG A 189 -14.67 16.57 2.21
N ASP A 190 -15.28 16.98 3.31
CA ASP A 190 -16.61 17.61 3.31
C ASP A 190 -16.59 18.92 2.49
N ALA A 191 -15.60 19.80 2.74
CA ALA A 191 -15.43 21.04 1.99
C ALA A 191 -15.20 20.81 0.48
N GLN A 192 -14.47 19.77 0.09
CA GLN A 192 -14.27 19.41 -1.32
C GLN A 192 -15.59 19.04 -2.00
N VAL A 193 -16.45 18.30 -1.32
CA VAL A 193 -17.79 17.94 -1.82
C VAL A 193 -18.67 19.19 -1.99
N GLU A 194 -18.66 20.09 -1.00
CA GLU A 194 -19.38 21.36 -1.07
C GLU A 194 -18.90 22.24 -2.23
N LEU A 195 -17.58 22.40 -2.38
CA LEU A 195 -16.96 23.16 -3.48
C LEU A 195 -17.32 22.61 -4.86
N VAL A 196 -17.32 21.28 -5.00
CA VAL A 196 -17.72 20.64 -6.26
C VAL A 196 -19.20 20.87 -6.56
N ASN A 197 -20.09 20.72 -5.57
CA ASN A 197 -21.52 20.90 -5.74
C ASN A 197 -21.90 22.37 -6.00
N ALA A 198 -21.08 23.32 -5.53
CA ALA A 198 -21.21 24.75 -5.87
C ALA A 198 -20.76 25.05 -7.32
N GLY A 199 -20.06 24.12 -7.96
CA GLY A 199 -19.67 24.20 -9.37
C GLY A 199 -18.24 24.74 -9.62
N PRO A 200 -17.78 24.67 -10.88
CA PRO A 200 -16.42 25.07 -11.24
C PRO A 200 -16.08 26.52 -10.88
N ASP A 201 -17.05 27.41 -10.92
CA ASP A 201 -16.83 28.84 -10.68
C ASP A 201 -16.61 29.17 -9.19
N ALA A 202 -16.96 28.24 -8.29
CA ALA A 202 -16.60 28.31 -6.87
C ALA A 202 -15.14 27.89 -6.60
N VAL A 203 -14.50 27.19 -7.52
CA VAL A 203 -13.15 26.63 -7.34
C VAL A 203 -12.09 27.38 -8.16
N LEU A 204 -12.37 27.59 -9.45
CA LEU A 204 -11.38 28.07 -10.41
C LEU A 204 -10.80 29.46 -10.11
N PRO A 205 -11.56 30.46 -9.60
CA PRO A 205 -10.99 31.77 -9.26
C PRO A 205 -9.90 31.69 -8.21
N HIS A 206 -9.99 30.75 -7.27
CA HIS A 206 -9.04 30.58 -6.17
C HIS A 206 -7.76 29.88 -6.58
N LEU A 207 -7.71 29.31 -7.79
CA LEU A 207 -6.50 28.71 -8.36
C LEU A 207 -5.66 29.69 -9.17
N HIS A 208 -6.19 30.86 -9.49
CA HIS A 208 -5.53 31.96 -10.21
C HIS A 208 -5.33 33.15 -9.29
N MET A 209 -4.41 33.08 -8.37
CA MET A 209 -4.02 34.16 -7.50
C MET A 209 -2.67 34.77 -7.96
N PRO A 210 -2.27 35.94 -7.46
CA PRO A 210 -0.92 36.44 -7.65
C PRO A 210 0.11 35.38 -7.33
N LEU A 211 1.26 35.37 -8.01
CA LEU A 211 2.27 34.28 -7.97
C LEU A 211 2.64 33.80 -6.57
N HIS A 212 2.61 34.69 -5.57
CA HIS A 212 2.92 34.36 -4.17
C HIS A 212 1.75 33.72 -3.40
N HIS A 213 0.55 33.67 -4.00
CA HIS A 213 -0.66 33.04 -3.42
C HIS A 213 -1.28 32.01 -4.36
N ASP A 214 -0.63 31.67 -5.49
CA ASP A 214 -1.15 30.69 -6.44
C ASP A 214 -1.19 29.30 -5.81
N VAL A 215 -2.38 28.76 -5.60
CA VAL A 215 -2.63 27.45 -4.97
C VAL A 215 -2.64 26.29 -5.96
N ARG A 216 -2.57 26.56 -7.26
CA ARG A 216 -2.52 25.49 -8.26
C ARG A 216 -1.16 24.77 -8.26
N SER A 217 -1.20 23.49 -8.50
CA SER A 217 0.00 22.76 -8.88
C SER A 217 0.44 23.19 -10.29
N GLY A 218 1.74 23.38 -10.51
CA GLY A 218 2.29 23.83 -11.81
C GLY A 218 1.96 22.93 -13.01
N ASN A 219 1.39 21.75 -12.76
CA ASN A 219 1.01 20.76 -13.77
C ASN A 219 -0.50 20.69 -14.05
N VAL A 220 -1.33 21.60 -13.52
CA VAL A 220 -2.78 21.59 -13.72
C VAL A 220 -3.12 22.23 -15.08
N VAL A 221 -3.79 21.45 -15.93
CA VAL A 221 -4.39 21.96 -17.18
C VAL A 221 -5.79 22.44 -16.87
N MET A 222 -6.01 23.75 -16.82
CA MET A 222 -7.25 24.39 -16.38
C MET A 222 -8.52 23.94 -17.13
N SER A 223 -8.43 23.72 -18.44
CA SER A 223 -9.56 23.25 -19.23
C SER A 223 -9.99 21.82 -18.82
N ARG A 224 -9.03 20.95 -18.53
CA ARG A 224 -9.32 19.58 -18.05
C ARG A 224 -9.88 19.61 -16.63
N LEU A 225 -9.35 20.48 -15.78
CA LEU A 225 -9.86 20.65 -14.41
C LEU A 225 -11.29 21.16 -14.45
N ARG A 226 -11.60 22.22 -15.24
CA ARG A 226 -12.98 22.70 -15.42
C ARG A 226 -13.91 21.58 -15.89
N GLY A 227 -13.51 20.78 -16.87
CA GLY A 227 -14.30 19.65 -17.36
C GLY A 227 -14.56 18.59 -16.28
N ALA A 228 -13.56 18.28 -15.48
CA ALA A 228 -13.70 17.32 -14.36
C ALA A 228 -14.63 17.86 -13.26
N LEU A 229 -14.49 19.13 -12.89
CA LEU A 229 -15.36 19.81 -11.90
C LEU A 229 -16.80 19.91 -12.41
N THR A 230 -17.02 20.26 -13.68
CA THR A 230 -18.35 20.28 -14.27
C THR A 230 -19.01 18.91 -14.26
N ALA A 231 -18.26 17.87 -14.63
CA ALA A 231 -18.76 16.48 -14.61
C ALA A 231 -19.10 16.02 -13.18
N ALA A 232 -18.31 16.46 -12.20
CA ALA A 232 -18.56 16.15 -10.80
C ALA A 232 -19.76 16.93 -10.23
N ALA A 233 -19.86 18.22 -10.51
CA ALA A 233 -21.01 19.04 -10.12
C ALA A 233 -22.34 18.48 -10.68
N ASN A 234 -22.35 18.10 -11.96
CA ASN A 234 -23.53 17.49 -12.60
C ASN A 234 -23.95 16.15 -11.96
N ARG A 235 -23.03 15.47 -11.29
CA ARG A 235 -23.30 14.20 -10.60
C ARG A 235 -23.79 14.41 -9.16
N CYS A 236 -23.59 15.59 -8.60
CA CYS A 236 -23.95 15.97 -7.23
C CYS A 236 -23.52 14.90 -6.20
N PRO A 237 -22.20 14.62 -6.04
CA PRO A 237 -21.74 13.61 -5.10
C PRO A 237 -22.21 13.96 -3.67
N VAL A 238 -22.72 12.96 -2.96
CA VAL A 238 -23.19 13.14 -1.58
C VAL A 238 -22.06 13.06 -0.56
N ASP A 239 -20.96 12.39 -0.94
CA ASP A 239 -19.77 12.23 -0.11
C ASP A 239 -18.48 12.21 -0.93
N PHE A 240 -17.35 12.18 -0.23
CA PHE A 240 -16.04 12.17 -0.86
C PHE A 240 -15.76 10.86 -1.63
N THR A 241 -16.36 9.73 -1.25
CA THR A 241 -16.17 8.46 -1.96
C THR A 241 -16.87 8.49 -3.32
N GLU A 242 -18.05 9.12 -3.41
CA GLU A 242 -18.73 9.35 -4.68
C GLU A 242 -17.99 10.34 -5.57
N LEU A 243 -17.43 11.40 -4.95
CA LEU A 243 -16.56 12.33 -5.67
C LEU A 243 -15.35 11.61 -6.28
N LEU A 244 -14.66 10.76 -5.53
CA LEU A 244 -13.54 9.96 -6.04
C LEU A 244 -13.93 9.05 -7.21
N LEU A 245 -15.13 8.45 -7.17
CA LEU A 245 -15.64 7.56 -8.21
C LEU A 245 -16.12 8.30 -9.46
N THR A 246 -16.25 9.62 -9.41
CA THR A 246 -16.70 10.40 -10.55
C THR A 246 -15.66 10.37 -11.68
N ARG A 247 -16.14 10.11 -12.90
CA ARG A 247 -15.29 10.06 -14.09
C ARG A 247 -14.60 11.41 -14.32
N GLY A 248 -13.29 11.39 -14.53
CA GLY A 248 -12.48 12.59 -14.72
C GLY A 248 -11.88 13.16 -13.42
N VAL A 249 -12.44 12.84 -12.25
CA VAL A 249 -11.83 13.17 -10.96
C VAL A 249 -10.63 12.25 -10.73
N GLY A 250 -9.45 12.83 -10.61
CA GLY A 250 -8.19 12.14 -10.37
C GLY A 250 -7.32 12.94 -9.42
N GLN A 251 -6.09 12.48 -9.21
CA GLN A 251 -5.15 13.06 -8.25
C GLN A 251 -5.07 14.60 -8.33
N ARG A 252 -4.86 15.15 -9.55
CA ARG A 252 -4.73 16.61 -9.75
C ARG A 252 -6.01 17.38 -9.42
N THR A 253 -7.19 16.80 -9.67
CA THR A 253 -8.46 17.44 -9.33
C THR A 253 -8.66 17.46 -7.82
N VAL A 254 -8.37 16.34 -7.16
CA VAL A 254 -8.46 16.19 -5.70
C VAL A 254 -7.44 17.11 -5.00
N GLU A 255 -6.21 17.20 -5.52
CA GLU A 255 -5.18 18.10 -5.03
C GLU A 255 -5.64 19.56 -5.11
N ALA A 256 -6.15 19.99 -6.26
CA ALA A 256 -6.66 21.35 -6.44
C ALA A 256 -7.80 21.66 -5.49
N LEU A 257 -8.75 20.73 -5.32
CA LEU A 257 -9.87 20.87 -4.37
C LEU A 257 -9.37 20.95 -2.92
N ALA A 258 -8.40 20.10 -2.54
CA ALA A 258 -7.85 20.12 -1.19
C ALA A 258 -7.15 21.45 -0.87
N LEU A 259 -6.38 21.98 -1.82
CA LEU A 259 -5.74 23.30 -1.66
C LEU A 259 -6.75 24.44 -1.56
N VAL A 260 -7.80 24.42 -2.37
CA VAL A 260 -8.88 25.44 -2.28
C VAL A 260 -9.65 25.30 -0.98
N ALA A 261 -9.97 24.08 -0.53
CA ALA A 261 -10.61 23.83 0.75
C ALA A 261 -9.76 24.34 1.94
N GLU A 262 -8.42 24.18 1.86
CA GLU A 262 -7.51 24.73 2.87
C GLU A 262 -7.56 26.28 2.91
N VAL A 263 -7.55 26.91 1.74
CA VAL A 263 -7.55 28.38 1.64
C VAL A 263 -8.89 29.01 2.04
N ILE A 264 -10.01 28.43 1.60
CA ILE A 264 -11.36 29.01 1.84
C ILE A 264 -11.91 28.61 3.22
N HIS A 265 -11.74 27.34 3.60
CA HIS A 265 -12.36 26.78 4.80
C HIS A 265 -11.37 26.52 5.94
N GLY A 266 -10.06 26.76 5.74
CA GLY A 266 -9.04 26.42 6.72
C GLY A 266 -8.98 24.92 7.00
N ALA A 267 -9.45 24.09 6.06
CA ALA A 267 -9.62 22.65 6.24
C ALA A 267 -8.27 21.90 6.11
N PRO A 268 -7.79 21.23 7.17
CA PRO A 268 -6.49 20.56 7.14
C PRO A 268 -6.50 19.37 6.20
N ASN A 269 -5.42 19.22 5.41
CA ASN A 269 -5.28 18.13 4.45
C ASN A 269 -3.89 17.49 4.45
N ARG A 270 -2.91 18.08 5.18
CA ARG A 270 -1.52 17.60 5.24
C ARG A 270 -1.24 16.92 6.56
N PHE A 271 -0.95 15.62 6.49
CA PHE A 271 -0.68 14.78 7.65
C PHE A 271 0.57 13.95 7.43
N THR A 272 1.07 13.36 8.50
CA THR A 272 2.20 12.44 8.45
C THR A 272 1.89 11.28 7.52
N ASP A 273 2.84 10.92 6.66
CA ASP A 273 2.74 9.76 5.78
C ASP A 273 2.45 8.48 6.61
N PRO A 274 1.36 7.76 6.34
CA PRO A 274 0.98 6.55 7.07
C PRO A 274 1.87 5.35 6.76
N ALA A 275 2.72 5.42 5.72
CA ALA A 275 3.61 4.33 5.36
C ALA A 275 4.54 3.97 6.52
N ARG A 276 4.79 2.66 6.66
CA ARG A 276 5.79 2.12 7.57
C ARG A 276 6.85 1.43 6.75
N PHE A 277 8.06 1.34 7.30
CA PHE A 277 9.13 0.58 6.68
C PHE A 277 8.67 -0.85 6.40
N SER A 278 9.13 -1.41 5.28
CA SER A 278 8.95 -2.83 5.07
C SER A 278 9.62 -3.55 6.23
N TYR A 279 8.98 -4.59 6.76
CA TYR A 279 9.50 -5.39 7.88
C TYR A 279 10.77 -6.17 7.54
N ALA A 280 11.52 -5.72 6.52
CA ALA A 280 12.80 -6.25 6.14
C ALA A 280 13.89 -5.74 7.08
N HIS A 281 14.45 -6.62 7.90
CA HIS A 281 15.60 -6.30 8.73
C HIS A 281 16.80 -5.96 7.85
N GLY A 282 17.38 -4.78 8.06
CA GLY A 282 18.58 -4.36 7.34
C GLY A 282 18.39 -4.26 5.83
N GLY A 283 17.19 -3.94 5.38
CA GLY A 283 16.90 -3.67 3.98
C GLY A 283 17.68 -2.49 3.43
N LYS A 284 17.58 -2.28 2.14
CA LYS A 284 18.14 -1.10 1.43
C LYS A 284 17.75 0.23 2.07
N ASP A 285 16.67 0.22 2.84
CA ASP A 285 16.08 1.39 3.49
C ASP A 285 16.74 1.74 4.83
N GLY A 286 17.71 0.92 5.31
CA GLY A 286 18.56 1.23 6.47
C GLY A 286 17.85 1.27 7.84
N HIS A 287 16.54 1.13 7.90
CA HIS A 287 15.74 1.28 9.11
C HIS A 287 14.87 0.04 9.37
N PRO A 288 15.28 -0.88 10.27
CA PRO A 288 14.45 -2.01 10.64
C PRO A 288 13.23 -1.55 11.45
N PHE A 289 12.05 -2.01 11.06
CA PHE A 289 10.88 -1.92 11.91
C PHE A 289 10.90 -3.07 12.91
N PRO A 290 10.85 -2.83 14.22
CA PRO A 290 10.82 -3.90 15.21
C PRO A 290 9.47 -4.63 15.14
N VAL A 291 9.48 -5.86 14.66
CA VAL A 291 8.32 -6.73 14.71
C VAL A 291 8.36 -7.51 16.03
N PRO A 292 7.27 -7.58 16.80
CA PRO A 292 7.22 -8.37 18.01
C PRO A 292 7.59 -9.83 17.74
N LEU A 293 8.50 -10.42 18.51
CA LEU A 293 8.97 -11.81 18.35
C LEU A 293 7.80 -12.80 18.24
N LYS A 294 6.73 -12.60 19.03
CA LYS A 294 5.52 -13.43 18.95
C LYS A 294 4.87 -13.46 17.57
N VAL A 295 4.94 -12.35 16.82
CA VAL A 295 4.41 -12.28 15.42
C VAL A 295 5.31 -13.07 14.49
N TYR A 296 6.63 -13.01 14.69
CA TYR A 296 7.59 -13.82 13.96
C TYR A 296 7.36 -15.31 14.19
N ASP A 297 7.32 -15.74 15.47
CA ASP A 297 7.15 -17.13 15.85
C ASP A 297 5.85 -17.71 15.28
N LYS A 298 4.74 -16.97 15.40
CA LYS A 298 3.45 -17.37 14.83
C LYS A 298 3.52 -17.50 13.32
N THR A 299 4.15 -16.55 12.62
CA THR A 299 4.29 -16.57 11.15
C THR A 299 5.14 -17.76 10.70
N ILE A 300 6.29 -17.99 11.36
CA ILE A 300 7.19 -19.11 11.06
C ILE A 300 6.49 -20.45 11.32
N SER A 301 5.80 -20.59 12.45
CA SER A 301 5.07 -21.80 12.81
C SER A 301 4.01 -22.15 11.78
N VAL A 302 3.22 -21.19 11.35
CA VAL A 302 2.17 -21.41 10.34
C VAL A 302 2.76 -21.75 8.98
N LEU A 303 3.80 -21.03 8.54
CA LEU A 303 4.46 -21.32 7.27
C LEU A 303 5.14 -22.69 7.29
N ARG A 304 5.74 -23.10 8.41
CA ARG A 304 6.32 -24.43 8.59
C ARG A 304 5.25 -25.50 8.54
N GLY A 305 4.18 -25.37 9.32
CA GLY A 305 3.05 -26.30 9.30
C GLY A 305 2.41 -26.45 7.91
N ALA A 306 2.25 -25.32 7.19
CA ALA A 306 1.73 -25.31 5.83
C ALA A 306 2.67 -26.03 4.82
N VAL A 307 3.98 -25.88 4.96
CA VAL A 307 4.97 -26.60 4.13
C VAL A 307 5.01 -28.09 4.46
N ASP A 308 4.92 -28.44 5.73
CA ASP A 308 4.90 -29.83 6.18
C ASP A 308 3.64 -30.56 5.71
N ALA A 309 2.48 -29.91 5.80
CA ALA A 309 1.19 -30.44 5.32
C ALA A 309 1.11 -30.48 3.77
N ALA A 310 2.01 -29.79 3.07
CA ALA A 310 1.99 -29.69 1.63
C ALA A 310 2.22 -31.04 0.95
N LYS A 311 1.41 -31.38 -0.06
CA LYS A 311 1.62 -32.55 -0.95
C LYS A 311 2.72 -32.22 -1.98
N LEU A 312 3.94 -31.97 -1.50
CA LEU A 312 5.13 -31.68 -2.29
C LEU A 312 6.10 -32.87 -2.27
N GLY A 313 6.96 -32.96 -3.26
CA GLY A 313 8.12 -33.84 -3.19
C GLY A 313 9.07 -33.43 -2.06
N ASN A 314 9.84 -34.40 -1.52
CA ASN A 314 10.75 -34.15 -0.40
C ASN A 314 11.76 -33.03 -0.66
N ASP A 315 12.26 -32.92 -1.88
CA ASP A 315 13.25 -31.90 -2.25
C ASP A 315 12.64 -30.48 -2.22
N ASP A 316 11.41 -30.31 -2.72
CA ASP A 316 10.69 -29.05 -2.68
C ASP A 316 10.35 -28.62 -1.26
N LYS A 317 9.92 -29.58 -0.39
CA LYS A 317 9.70 -29.34 1.04
C LYS A 317 10.99 -28.93 1.73
N LEU A 318 12.06 -29.69 1.51
CA LEU A 318 13.35 -29.39 2.11
C LEU A 318 13.87 -28.01 1.67
N ALA A 319 13.72 -27.66 0.41
CA ALA A 319 14.12 -26.35 -0.10
C ALA A 319 13.26 -25.22 0.52
N ALA A 320 11.96 -25.41 0.70
CA ALA A 320 11.09 -24.43 1.35
C ALA A 320 11.42 -24.27 2.83
N ILE A 321 11.63 -25.37 3.57
CA ILE A 321 12.05 -25.38 4.98
C ILE A 321 13.41 -24.70 5.15
N LYS A 322 14.39 -25.00 4.28
CA LYS A 322 15.71 -24.34 4.31
C LYS A 322 15.61 -22.83 4.10
N ARG A 323 14.70 -22.36 3.23
CA ARG A 323 14.45 -20.91 3.06
C ARG A 323 13.83 -20.30 4.30
N LEU A 324 12.84 -20.96 4.88
CA LEU A 324 12.18 -20.52 6.12
C LEU A 324 13.16 -20.48 7.30
N ASP A 325 13.97 -21.52 7.48
CA ASP A 325 15.02 -21.57 8.52
C ASP A 325 16.08 -20.48 8.34
N ARG A 326 16.45 -20.17 7.10
CA ARG A 326 17.40 -19.08 6.83
C ARG A 326 16.85 -17.74 7.28
N GLU A 327 15.58 -17.48 6.99
CA GLU A 327 14.91 -16.25 7.43
C GLU A 327 14.71 -16.24 8.96
N ALA A 328 14.32 -17.37 9.57
CA ALA A 328 14.23 -17.50 11.01
C ALA A 328 15.55 -17.16 11.71
N ARG A 329 16.66 -17.79 11.28
CA ARG A 329 18.01 -17.52 11.84
C ARG A 329 18.48 -16.09 11.60
N ARG A 330 18.04 -15.46 10.50
CA ARG A 330 18.32 -14.06 10.23
C ARG A 330 17.59 -13.17 11.22
N MET A 331 16.32 -13.46 11.48
CA MET A 331 15.50 -12.76 12.45
C MET A 331 16.02 -12.94 13.89
N GLU A 332 16.39 -14.18 14.25
CA GLU A 332 17.02 -14.50 15.55
C GLU A 332 18.31 -13.72 15.78
N ARG A 333 19.18 -13.61 14.77
CA ARG A 333 20.43 -12.83 14.89
C ARG A 333 20.17 -11.35 15.15
N VAL A 334 19.09 -10.78 14.62
CA VAL A 334 18.69 -9.40 14.88
C VAL A 334 18.05 -9.28 16.27
N ALA A 335 17.32 -10.31 16.71
CA ALA A 335 16.70 -10.36 18.03
C ALA A 335 17.69 -10.68 19.15
N GLN A 336 18.74 -11.46 18.88
CA GLN A 336 19.80 -11.86 19.84
C GLN A 336 20.75 -10.74 20.26
N THR A 337 20.53 -9.51 19.79
CA THR A 337 21.28 -8.36 20.31
C THR A 337 20.98 -8.05 21.79
N GLY A 338 20.17 -8.88 22.46
CA GLY A 338 19.90 -8.76 23.91
C GLY A 338 19.15 -7.50 24.33
N ILE A 339 18.72 -6.72 23.36
CA ILE A 339 18.06 -5.43 23.60
C ILE A 339 16.57 -5.67 23.74
N SER A 340 15.99 -5.32 24.89
CA SER A 340 14.54 -5.33 25.07
C SER A 340 13.88 -4.37 24.06
N PHE A 341 12.59 -4.59 23.76
CA PHE A 341 11.83 -3.69 22.89
C PHE A 341 11.91 -2.22 23.34
N ASP A 342 11.81 -1.99 24.66
CA ASP A 342 11.92 -0.65 25.23
C ASP A 342 13.34 -0.05 25.10
N GLU A 343 14.34 -0.88 25.12
CA GLU A 343 15.72 -0.47 24.92
C GLU A 343 16.03 -0.20 23.45
N LEU A 344 15.46 -0.98 22.53
CA LEU A 344 15.48 -0.70 21.09
C LEU A 344 14.84 0.66 20.80
N ILE A 345 13.66 0.93 21.36
CA ILE A 345 12.97 2.23 21.24
C ILE A 345 13.83 3.36 21.80
N ARG A 346 14.41 3.16 22.99
CA ARG A 346 15.28 4.18 23.59
C ARG A 346 16.52 4.44 22.73
N ARG A 347 17.14 3.39 22.21
CA ARG A 347 18.28 3.49 21.28
C ARG A 347 17.91 4.20 19.98
N GLU A 348 16.78 3.85 19.39
CA GLU A 348 16.30 4.51 18.18
C GLU A 348 15.95 5.98 18.40
N ARG A 349 15.30 6.30 19.53
CA ARG A 349 15.07 7.70 19.92
C ARG A 349 16.36 8.47 20.11
N LYS A 350 17.38 7.86 20.74
CA LYS A 350 18.69 8.47 20.94
C LYS A 350 19.43 8.71 19.62
N ARG A 351 19.26 7.80 18.65
CA ARG A 351 19.85 7.90 17.32
C ARG A 351 18.96 8.59 16.29
N SER A 352 17.81 9.10 16.72
CA SER A 352 16.85 9.73 15.80
C SER A 352 17.43 10.91 15.02
N ALA A 353 18.44 11.61 15.58
CA ALA A 353 19.15 12.67 14.87
C ALA A 353 19.87 12.17 13.60
N ASP A 354 20.37 10.91 13.63
CA ASP A 354 21.02 10.27 12.48
C ASP A 354 20.02 10.02 11.34
N TYR A 355 18.71 10.01 11.65
CA TYR A 355 17.59 9.76 10.77
C TYR A 355 16.68 10.98 10.60
N GLY A 356 17.23 12.18 10.71
CA GLY A 356 16.46 13.42 10.58
C GLY A 356 15.49 13.69 11.73
N GLY A 357 15.69 13.09 12.90
CA GLY A 357 14.86 13.26 14.09
C GLY A 357 13.61 12.37 14.13
N ARG A 358 13.48 11.42 13.21
CA ARG A 358 12.33 10.51 13.10
C ARG A 358 12.61 9.16 13.75
N THR A 359 11.58 8.60 14.39
CA THR A 359 11.57 7.23 14.93
C THR A 359 10.35 6.48 14.40
N VAL A 360 10.27 5.17 14.63
CA VAL A 360 9.07 4.36 14.28
C VAL A 360 7.79 4.84 14.99
N PHE A 361 7.92 5.66 16.04
CA PHE A 361 6.81 6.26 16.78
C PHE A 361 6.61 7.76 16.48
N GLY A 362 7.18 8.25 15.37
CA GLY A 362 7.14 9.67 15.00
C GLY A 362 8.41 10.43 15.39
N TRP A 363 8.30 11.73 15.56
CA TRP A 363 9.44 12.61 15.91
C TRP A 363 9.88 12.42 17.37
N ALA A 364 11.19 12.35 17.61
CA ALA A 364 11.71 12.38 18.97
C ALA A 364 11.47 13.77 19.58
N LYS A 365 10.98 13.83 20.81
CA LYS A 365 10.57 15.07 21.47
C LYS A 365 11.67 16.16 21.57
N ASN A 366 12.94 15.82 21.33
CA ASN A 366 14.09 16.74 21.44
C ASN A 366 14.76 17.06 20.09
N SER A 367 14.21 16.67 18.95
CA SER A 367 14.87 16.85 17.64
C SER A 367 14.61 18.20 16.96
N MET A 368 13.69 19.01 17.50
CA MET A 368 13.35 20.31 16.89
C MET A 368 14.42 21.40 17.04
N SER A 369 15.44 21.21 17.90
CA SER A 369 16.49 22.22 18.15
C SER A 369 17.80 21.99 17.40
N ALA A 370 17.98 20.85 16.72
CA ALA A 370 19.25 20.48 16.09
C ALA A 370 19.29 20.60 14.55
N SER A 371 18.19 21.02 13.91
CA SER A 371 18.08 21.03 12.43
C SER A 371 18.57 22.31 11.74
N ALA A 372 19.16 23.25 12.49
CA ALA A 372 19.63 24.53 11.90
C ALA A 372 21.07 24.50 11.33
N GLU A 373 21.87 23.48 11.64
CA GLU A 373 23.26 23.43 11.18
C GLU A 373 23.70 22.03 10.76
N ARG A 374 23.34 21.54 9.58
CA ARG A 374 24.15 20.51 8.91
C ARG A 374 24.17 20.69 7.40
N LYS A 375 25.35 20.98 6.88
CA LYS A 375 25.75 20.96 5.47
C LYS A 375 25.46 19.59 4.85
N ALA A 376 25.04 19.60 3.58
CA ALA A 376 24.81 18.42 2.76
C ALA A 376 26.01 17.46 2.76
N PRO A 377 25.82 16.14 2.86
CA PRO A 377 26.92 15.20 2.67
C PRO A 377 27.31 15.12 1.21
N ALA A 378 28.63 14.97 0.99
CA ALA A 378 29.29 14.96 -0.31
C ALA A 378 28.73 13.84 -1.22
N LYS A 379 28.52 14.19 -2.47
CA LYS A 379 28.29 13.29 -3.60
C LYS A 379 29.52 12.39 -3.78
N ASN A 380 29.41 11.10 -3.46
CA ASN A 380 30.27 10.05 -4.04
C ASN A 380 29.74 8.68 -3.64
N GLN A 381 28.81 8.14 -4.43
CA GLN A 381 28.52 6.68 -4.57
C GLN A 381 27.43 6.41 -5.63
N GLU A 382 27.36 7.24 -6.68
CA GLU A 382 26.30 7.10 -7.71
C GLU A 382 26.65 6.17 -8.88
N SER A 383 27.86 5.62 -8.98
CA SER A 383 28.29 4.95 -10.23
C SER A 383 28.07 3.42 -10.29
N ALA A 384 27.70 2.76 -9.21
CA ALA A 384 27.58 1.29 -9.21
C ALA A 384 26.14 0.73 -9.33
N GLN A 385 25.11 1.57 -9.28
CA GLN A 385 23.70 1.13 -9.30
C GLN A 385 22.95 1.32 -10.61
N LEU A 386 23.53 2.03 -11.58
CA LEU A 386 22.86 2.34 -12.85
C LEU A 386 22.89 1.19 -13.88
N SER A 387 23.74 0.18 -13.72
CA SER A 387 23.86 -0.92 -14.68
C SER A 387 22.82 -2.05 -14.53
N LEU A 388 22.08 -2.11 -13.42
CA LEU A 388 21.13 -3.20 -13.16
C LEU A 388 19.69 -2.90 -13.60
N TRP A 389 19.39 -1.71 -14.11
CA TRP A 389 18.05 -1.29 -14.46
C TRP A 389 17.80 -1.07 -15.96
N SER A 390 18.85 -1.05 -16.78
CA SER A 390 18.71 -0.87 -18.24
C SER A 390 18.13 -2.09 -18.95
N ASP A 391 18.30 -3.30 -18.40
CA ASP A 391 17.88 -4.53 -19.08
C ASP A 391 16.45 -5.01 -18.76
N ALA A 392 15.73 -4.33 -17.87
CA ALA A 392 14.38 -4.74 -17.47
C ALA A 392 13.25 -3.93 -18.16
N VAL A 393 13.56 -2.91 -18.98
CA VAL A 393 12.55 -2.04 -19.62
C VAL A 393 12.38 -2.30 -21.11
N VAL A 394 13.25 -3.12 -21.74
CA VAL A 394 13.14 -3.48 -23.16
C VAL A 394 13.07 -5.00 -23.32
N ARG A 395 11.94 -5.57 -22.97
CA ARG A 395 11.36 -6.80 -23.59
C ARG A 395 9.94 -7.03 -23.11
#